data_d7d708e68b7e3fe598f1726c877d379e
#
_entry.id   d7d708e68b7e3fe598f1726c877d379e
#
_cell.length_a   1.000
_cell.length_b   1.000
_cell.length_c   1.000
_cell.angle_alpha   90.00
_cell.angle_beta   90.00
_cell.angle_gamma   90.00
#
_symmetry.space_group_name_H-M   'P 1'
#
loop_
_entity.id
_entity.type
_entity.pdbx_description
1 polymer ?
#
loop_
_entity_poly.entity_id
_entity_poly.type
_entity_poly.pdbx_seq_one_letter_code
_entity_poly.pdbx_strand_id
1 'polypeptide(L)'
;MKIIILLLALCASVVYSQELTYDPKIVAMTIVGEARGEGKLGMYAVGAVIAQRVIAWKKTPAQVCLKKSHFSCWNPNDPNRAKLPKLLNTPEGKYAKQLAVHLYSLNRAHFGYADHYCHVKQNPYWIKGEKTITVIKNHKFNKLR
;
A
#
# COMPACT_ATOMS: atom_id res chain seq x y z
N MET A 1 -40.53 53.54 -13.87
CA MET A 1 -40.41 52.19 -13.35
C MET A 1 -39.13 51.58 -13.92
N LYS A 2 -38.04 51.52 -13.13
CA LYS A 2 -36.76 50.92 -13.57
C LYS A 2 -36.68 49.53 -13.00
N ILE A 3 -36.71 48.54 -13.86
CA ILE A 3 -36.53 47.11 -13.48
C ILE A 3 -35.04 46.87 -13.37
N ILE A 4 -34.59 46.62 -12.12
CA ILE A 4 -33.20 46.21 -11.86
C ILE A 4 -33.18 44.68 -11.99
N ILE A 5 -32.57 44.20 -13.06
CA ILE A 5 -32.29 42.78 -13.25
C ILE A 5 -31.04 42.45 -12.45
N LEU A 6 -31.21 41.75 -11.35
CA LEU A 6 -30.13 41.24 -10.54
C LEU A 6 -29.58 39.94 -11.16
N LEU A 7 -28.46 40.05 -11.88
CA LEU A 7 -27.72 38.87 -12.36
C LEU A 7 -27.02 38.21 -11.20
N LEU A 8 -27.59 37.11 -10.70
CA LEU A 8 -26.89 36.19 -9.81
C LEU A 8 -25.87 35.42 -10.65
N ALA A 9 -24.61 35.85 -10.57
CA ALA A 9 -23.49 35.06 -11.06
C ALA A 9 -23.29 33.84 -10.14
N LEU A 10 -23.80 32.69 -10.59
CA LEU A 10 -23.56 31.41 -9.95
C LEU A 10 -22.09 31.02 -10.24
N CYS A 11 -21.17 31.38 -9.33
CA CYS A 11 -19.81 30.85 -9.33
C CYS A 11 -19.89 29.35 -8.99
N ALA A 12 -20.05 28.52 -10.01
CA ALA A 12 -19.77 27.10 -9.88
C ALA A 12 -18.26 26.94 -9.68
N SER A 13 -17.84 26.84 -8.42
CA SER A 13 -16.51 26.37 -8.07
C SER A 13 -16.41 24.92 -8.54
N VAL A 14 -15.80 24.72 -9.70
CA VAL A 14 -15.36 23.41 -10.16
C VAL A 14 -14.30 22.97 -9.18
N VAL A 15 -14.70 22.17 -8.20
CA VAL A 15 -13.76 21.42 -7.37
C VAL A 15 -13.12 20.40 -8.31
N TYR A 16 -11.98 20.73 -8.85
CA TYR A 16 -11.07 19.74 -9.44
C TYR A 16 -10.63 18.83 -8.31
N SER A 17 -11.40 17.76 -8.05
CA SER A 17 -10.85 16.61 -7.38
C SER A 17 -9.77 16.08 -8.32
N GLN A 18 -8.50 16.33 -8.00
CA GLN A 18 -7.43 15.51 -8.53
C GLN A 18 -7.75 14.08 -8.09
N GLU A 19 -8.39 13.30 -8.96
CA GLU A 19 -8.31 11.86 -8.88
C GLU A 19 -6.81 11.55 -8.94
N LEU A 20 -6.22 11.36 -7.76
CA LEU A 20 -4.92 10.72 -7.64
C LEU A 20 -5.04 9.44 -8.43
N THR A 21 -4.37 9.37 -9.57
CA THR A 21 -4.34 8.20 -10.43
C THR A 21 -3.77 7.06 -9.61
N TYR A 22 -4.66 6.37 -8.93
CA TYR A 22 -4.36 5.21 -8.12
C TYR A 22 -4.23 4.02 -9.05
N ASP A 23 -3.02 3.48 -9.18
CA ASP A 23 -2.82 2.24 -9.92
C ASP A 23 -2.86 1.03 -8.96
N PRO A 24 -4.05 0.42 -8.78
CA PRO A 24 -4.21 -0.75 -7.91
C PRO A 24 -3.41 -1.95 -8.40
N LYS A 25 -3.01 -2.00 -9.67
CA LYS A 25 -2.22 -3.08 -10.24
C LYS A 25 -0.82 -3.13 -9.63
N ILE A 26 -0.15 -1.99 -9.47
CA ILE A 26 1.18 -1.93 -8.83
C ILE A 26 1.10 -2.41 -7.39
N VAL A 27 0.08 -1.97 -6.64
CA VAL A 27 -0.14 -2.40 -5.25
C VAL A 27 -0.40 -3.90 -5.18
N ALA A 28 -1.29 -4.43 -6.03
CA ALA A 28 -1.59 -5.86 -6.07
C ALA A 28 -0.35 -6.71 -6.40
N MET A 29 0.45 -6.28 -7.38
CA MET A 29 1.72 -6.94 -7.72
C MET A 29 2.70 -6.92 -6.54
N THR A 30 2.76 -5.81 -5.79
CA THR A 30 3.60 -5.71 -4.59
C THR A 30 3.13 -6.69 -3.51
N ILE A 31 1.84 -6.68 -3.18
CA ILE A 31 1.28 -7.56 -2.15
C ILE A 31 1.51 -9.04 -2.49
N VAL A 32 1.20 -9.47 -3.72
CA VAL A 32 1.38 -10.87 -4.12
C VAL A 32 2.86 -11.25 -4.24
N GLY A 33 3.71 -10.33 -4.68
CA GLY A 33 5.14 -10.54 -4.78
C GLY A 33 5.79 -10.76 -3.42
N GLU A 34 5.42 -9.95 -2.44
CA GLU A 34 6.01 -9.96 -1.10
C GLU A 34 5.41 -11.01 -0.17
N ALA A 35 4.12 -11.34 -0.29
CA ALA A 35 3.40 -12.03 0.78
C ALA A 35 2.50 -13.20 0.33
N ARG A 36 2.55 -13.67 -0.93
CA ARG A 36 1.70 -14.79 -1.36
C ARG A 36 1.92 -16.08 -0.53
N GLY A 37 3.14 -16.32 -0.04
CA GLY A 37 3.47 -17.45 0.83
C GLY A 37 3.00 -17.30 2.28
N GLU A 38 2.66 -16.09 2.68
CA GLU A 38 2.26 -15.76 4.05
C GLU A 38 0.75 -15.97 4.32
N GLY A 39 0.00 -16.35 3.28
CA GLY A 39 -1.45 -16.52 3.32
C GLY A 39 -2.21 -15.18 3.36
N LYS A 40 -3.54 -15.26 3.46
CA LYS A 40 -4.41 -14.08 3.40
C LYS A 40 -4.09 -13.03 4.46
N LEU A 41 -3.81 -13.45 5.70
CA LEU A 41 -3.50 -12.53 6.79
C LEU A 41 -2.18 -11.80 6.55
N GLY A 42 -1.13 -12.51 6.08
CA GLY A 42 0.16 -11.88 5.75
C GLY A 42 0.05 -10.91 4.58
N MET A 43 -0.72 -11.26 3.56
CA MET A 43 -1.01 -10.38 2.43
C MET A 43 -1.77 -9.12 2.88
N TYR A 44 -2.76 -9.28 3.77
CA TYR A 44 -3.49 -8.16 4.36
C TYR A 44 -2.55 -7.24 5.15
N ALA A 45 -1.68 -7.82 5.99
CA ALA A 45 -0.71 -7.06 6.78
C ALA A 45 0.26 -6.25 5.92
N VAL A 46 0.77 -6.82 4.82
CA VAL A 46 1.61 -6.07 3.85
C VAL A 46 0.82 -4.95 3.18
N GLY A 47 -0.44 -5.19 2.81
CA GLY A 47 -1.34 -4.14 2.32
C GLY A 47 -1.52 -3.00 3.35
N ALA A 48 -1.71 -3.34 4.62
CA ALA A 48 -1.84 -2.36 5.71
C ALA A 48 -0.55 -1.54 5.90
N VAL A 49 0.64 -2.15 5.74
CA VAL A 49 1.92 -1.42 5.75
C VAL A 49 2.01 -0.45 4.58
N ILE A 50 1.61 -0.86 3.37
CA ILE A 50 1.56 0.05 2.21
C ILE A 50 0.65 1.24 2.51
N ALA A 51 -0.58 0.99 2.98
CA ALA A 51 -1.54 2.03 3.34
C ALA A 51 -0.98 2.98 4.42
N GLN A 52 -0.30 2.45 5.44
CA GLN A 52 0.34 3.25 6.48
C GLN A 52 1.43 4.16 5.91
N ARG A 53 2.28 3.63 5.03
CA ARG A 53 3.33 4.41 4.37
C ARG A 53 2.79 5.49 3.45
N VAL A 54 1.70 5.22 2.72
CA VAL A 54 1.02 6.21 1.86
C VAL A 54 0.63 7.44 2.69
N ILE A 55 0.02 7.22 3.85
CA ILE A 55 -0.44 8.31 4.73
C ILE A 55 0.75 9.00 5.40
N ALA A 56 1.65 8.24 6.03
CA ALA A 56 2.77 8.78 6.78
C ALA A 56 3.78 9.55 5.90
N TRP A 57 4.00 9.08 4.67
CA TRP A 57 4.96 9.70 3.75
C TRP A 57 4.34 10.68 2.77
N LYS A 58 3.01 10.82 2.75
CA LYS A 58 2.26 11.68 1.81
C LYS A 58 2.66 11.37 0.36
N LYS A 59 2.73 10.09 0.00
CA LYS A 59 3.10 9.57 -1.32
C LYS A 59 1.95 8.80 -1.92
N THR A 60 1.91 8.70 -3.27
CA THR A 60 0.96 7.82 -3.92
C THR A 60 1.28 6.35 -3.63
N PRO A 61 0.30 5.43 -3.69
CA PRO A 61 0.55 4.00 -3.52
C PRO A 61 1.64 3.46 -4.45
N ALA A 62 1.65 3.87 -5.72
CA ALA A 62 2.70 3.48 -6.67
C ALA A 62 4.09 3.99 -6.24
N GLN A 63 4.19 5.25 -5.79
CA GLN A 63 5.46 5.80 -5.29
C GLN A 63 5.97 5.05 -4.05
N VAL A 64 5.06 4.61 -3.17
CA VAL A 64 5.42 3.79 -2.00
C VAL A 64 5.92 2.43 -2.44
N CYS A 65 5.18 1.75 -3.32
CA CYS A 65 5.51 0.40 -3.77
C CYS A 65 6.81 0.34 -4.58
N LEU A 66 7.03 1.31 -5.46
CA LEU A 66 8.18 1.35 -6.37
C LEU A 66 9.43 2.02 -5.77
N LYS A 67 9.36 2.48 -4.52
CA LYS A 67 10.52 3.09 -3.86
C LYS A 67 11.66 2.08 -3.78
N LYS A 68 12.84 2.48 -4.30
CA LYS A 68 14.04 1.64 -4.37
C LYS A 68 14.32 0.95 -3.03
N SER A 69 14.56 -0.34 -3.07
CA SER A 69 14.95 -1.20 -1.93
C SER A 69 13.90 -1.33 -0.81
N HIS A 70 12.64 -0.88 -1.03
CA HIS A 70 11.58 -1.00 -0.02
C HIS A 70 10.77 -2.29 -0.13
N PHE A 71 10.61 -2.81 -1.35
CA PHE A 71 9.95 -4.09 -1.61
C PHE A 71 10.84 -4.90 -2.54
N SER A 72 11.27 -6.06 -2.08
CA SER A 72 12.27 -6.87 -2.76
C SER A 72 11.80 -7.35 -4.14
N CYS A 73 10.51 -7.61 -4.28
CA CYS A 73 9.92 -8.08 -5.53
C CYS A 73 10.11 -7.11 -6.72
N TRP A 74 10.46 -5.84 -6.46
CA TRP A 74 10.78 -4.84 -7.48
C TRP A 74 12.27 -4.69 -7.77
N ASN A 75 13.13 -5.34 -7.01
CA ASN A 75 14.57 -5.27 -7.25
C ASN A 75 14.92 -5.85 -8.63
N PRO A 76 15.86 -5.24 -9.37
CA PRO A 76 16.23 -5.71 -10.72
C PRO A 76 16.63 -7.19 -10.79
N ASN A 77 17.27 -7.69 -9.74
CA ASN A 77 17.77 -9.06 -9.65
C ASN A 77 16.78 -10.03 -8.95
N ASP A 78 15.58 -9.58 -8.59
CA ASP A 78 14.60 -10.48 -7.97
C ASP A 78 13.99 -11.41 -9.04
N PRO A 79 14.08 -12.75 -8.87
CA PRO A 79 13.59 -13.71 -9.85
C PRO A 79 12.05 -13.69 -10.01
N ASN A 80 11.35 -13.09 -9.07
CA ASN A 80 9.90 -12.97 -9.11
C ASN A 80 9.43 -11.75 -9.92
N ARG A 81 10.28 -10.74 -10.12
CA ARG A 81 9.90 -9.48 -10.76
C ARG A 81 9.22 -9.69 -12.11
N ALA A 82 9.79 -10.49 -12.99
CA ALA A 82 9.21 -10.80 -14.31
C ALA A 82 7.90 -11.61 -14.21
N LYS A 83 7.67 -12.28 -13.11
CA LYS A 83 6.48 -13.12 -12.88
C LYS A 83 5.31 -12.34 -12.29
N LEU A 84 5.52 -11.15 -11.73
CA LEU A 84 4.49 -10.37 -11.02
C LEU A 84 3.18 -10.22 -11.81
N PRO A 85 3.18 -9.86 -13.11
CA PRO A 85 1.94 -9.75 -13.87
C PRO A 85 1.17 -11.08 -13.96
N LYS A 86 1.87 -12.21 -14.12
CA LYS A 86 1.26 -13.54 -14.18
C LYS A 86 0.69 -13.98 -12.83
N LEU A 87 1.34 -13.61 -11.72
CA LEU A 87 0.88 -13.91 -10.36
C LEU A 87 -0.48 -13.28 -10.05
N LEU A 88 -0.87 -12.20 -10.70
CA LEU A 88 -2.19 -11.58 -10.54
C LEU A 88 -3.36 -12.47 -10.97
N ASN A 89 -3.11 -13.53 -11.73
CA ASN A 89 -4.13 -14.47 -12.17
C ASN A 89 -4.30 -15.67 -11.23
N THR A 90 -3.43 -15.82 -10.23
CA THR A 90 -3.54 -16.85 -9.18
C THR A 90 -4.63 -16.50 -8.16
N PRO A 91 -5.10 -17.46 -7.33
CA PRO A 91 -6.00 -17.14 -6.23
C PRO A 91 -5.46 -16.04 -5.29
N GLU A 92 -4.16 -16.09 -4.97
CA GLU A 92 -3.48 -15.07 -4.15
C GLU A 92 -3.45 -13.72 -4.86
N GLY A 93 -3.21 -13.72 -6.17
CA GLY A 93 -3.23 -12.50 -6.98
C GLY A 93 -4.63 -11.87 -7.07
N LYS A 94 -5.68 -12.67 -7.17
CA LYS A 94 -7.07 -12.18 -7.11
C LYS A 94 -7.36 -11.53 -5.75
N TYR A 95 -6.92 -12.16 -4.66
CA TYR A 95 -7.05 -11.56 -3.34
C TYR A 95 -6.23 -10.27 -3.18
N ALA A 96 -4.99 -10.25 -3.71
CA ALA A 96 -4.18 -9.03 -3.72
C ALA A 96 -4.85 -7.87 -4.47
N LYS A 97 -5.54 -8.15 -5.58
CA LYS A 97 -6.33 -7.14 -6.31
C LYS A 97 -7.44 -6.57 -5.44
N GLN A 98 -8.16 -7.41 -4.69
CA GLN A 98 -9.20 -6.93 -3.76
C GLN A 98 -8.60 -6.03 -2.68
N LEU A 99 -7.49 -6.43 -2.06
CA LEU A 99 -6.78 -5.59 -1.08
C LEU A 99 -6.32 -4.27 -1.68
N ALA A 100 -5.80 -4.30 -2.90
CA ALA A 100 -5.34 -3.11 -3.60
C ALA A 100 -6.48 -2.12 -3.86
N VAL A 101 -7.64 -2.58 -4.34
CA VAL A 101 -8.81 -1.73 -4.57
C VAL A 101 -9.30 -1.09 -3.27
N HIS A 102 -9.22 -1.80 -2.15
CA HIS A 102 -9.67 -1.33 -0.84
C HIS A 102 -8.53 -0.81 0.06
N LEU A 103 -7.38 -0.43 -0.51
CA LEU A 103 -6.17 -0.10 0.24
C LEU A 103 -6.41 0.90 1.39
N TYR A 104 -7.15 1.97 1.14
CA TYR A 104 -7.38 3.03 2.12
C TYR A 104 -8.34 2.63 3.26
N SER A 105 -9.15 1.59 3.05
CA SER A 105 -10.07 1.05 4.05
C SER A 105 -9.50 -0.13 4.85
N LEU A 106 -8.25 -0.55 4.58
CA LEU A 106 -7.61 -1.60 5.35
C LEU A 106 -7.42 -1.16 6.82
N ASN A 107 -7.73 -2.07 7.74
CA ASN A 107 -7.61 -1.80 9.17
C ASN A 107 -6.12 -1.83 9.61
N ARG A 108 -5.47 -0.69 9.52
CA ARG A 108 -4.05 -0.53 9.93
C ARG A 108 -3.84 -0.68 11.43
N ALA A 109 -4.85 -0.31 12.24
CA ALA A 109 -4.80 -0.42 13.69
C ALA A 109 -4.67 -1.88 14.15
N HIS A 110 -5.26 -2.83 13.41
CA HIS A 110 -5.14 -4.25 13.69
C HIS A 110 -3.67 -4.73 13.70
N PHE A 111 -2.80 -4.05 12.98
CA PHE A 111 -1.35 -4.31 12.93
C PHE A 111 -0.54 -3.21 13.63
N GLY A 112 -1.14 -2.50 14.60
CA GLY A 112 -0.47 -1.46 15.40
C GLY A 112 0.15 -0.35 14.57
N TYR A 113 -0.43 -0.04 13.38
CA TYR A 113 0.11 0.93 12.43
C TYR A 113 1.56 0.63 12.00
N ALA A 114 1.89 -0.65 11.86
CA ALA A 114 3.20 -1.08 11.37
C ALA A 114 3.51 -0.43 10.01
N ASP A 115 4.72 0.07 9.86
CA ASP A 115 5.24 0.70 8.65
C ASP A 115 6.45 -0.02 8.05
N HIS A 116 6.96 -1.03 8.76
CA HIS A 116 8.08 -1.89 8.35
C HIS A 116 7.81 -3.35 8.68
N TYR A 117 8.40 -4.23 7.88
CA TYR A 117 8.46 -5.66 8.16
C TYR A 117 9.74 -6.27 7.59
N CYS A 118 10.13 -7.40 8.12
CA CYS A 118 11.20 -8.23 7.57
C CYS A 118 10.95 -9.70 7.91
N HIS A 119 11.71 -10.59 7.29
CA HIS A 119 11.67 -12.01 7.63
C HIS A 119 12.08 -12.23 9.09
N VAL A 120 11.41 -13.15 9.80
CA VAL A 120 11.65 -13.40 11.24
C VAL A 120 13.12 -13.74 11.58
N LYS A 121 13.85 -14.36 10.63
CA LYS A 121 15.27 -14.69 10.77
C LYS A 121 16.21 -13.51 10.49
N GLN A 122 15.70 -12.40 9.94
CA GLN A 122 16.51 -11.21 9.65
C GLN A 122 16.54 -10.28 10.85
N ASN A 123 17.67 -9.59 11.02
CA ASN A 123 17.85 -8.58 12.07
C ASN A 123 18.51 -7.33 11.48
N PRO A 124 17.84 -6.62 10.58
CA PRO A 124 18.40 -5.45 9.95
C PRO A 124 18.66 -4.34 10.98
N TYR A 125 19.65 -3.48 10.70
CA TYR A 125 20.08 -2.42 11.62
C TYR A 125 18.94 -1.48 12.06
N TRP A 126 17.97 -1.25 11.18
CA TRP A 126 16.86 -0.34 11.44
C TRP A 126 15.83 -0.88 12.45
N ILE A 127 15.87 -2.20 12.79
CA ILE A 127 15.00 -2.80 13.80
C ILE A 127 15.66 -2.86 15.18
N LYS A 128 16.94 -2.50 15.29
CA LYS A 128 17.68 -2.57 16.55
C LYS A 128 17.04 -1.67 17.61
N GLY A 129 16.58 -2.29 18.71
CA GLY A 129 15.88 -1.59 19.77
C GLY A 129 14.38 -1.40 19.57
N GLU A 130 13.84 -1.74 18.39
CA GLU A 130 12.42 -1.61 18.10
C GLU A 130 11.63 -2.84 18.54
N LYS A 131 10.45 -2.60 19.13
CA LYS A 131 9.55 -3.68 19.52
C LYS A 131 8.83 -4.24 18.31
N THR A 132 8.88 -5.57 18.15
CA THR A 132 8.01 -6.26 17.20
C THR A 132 6.56 -6.17 17.66
N ILE A 133 5.68 -5.67 16.79
CA ILE A 133 4.25 -5.53 17.07
C ILE A 133 3.56 -6.88 16.92
N THR A 134 3.80 -7.55 15.81
CA THR A 134 3.22 -8.87 15.53
C THR A 134 4.11 -9.69 14.60
N VAL A 135 3.91 -11.00 14.64
CA VAL A 135 4.55 -11.96 13.73
C VAL A 135 3.44 -12.72 13.01
N ILE A 136 3.54 -12.79 11.69
CA ILE A 136 2.63 -13.54 10.84
C ILE A 136 3.51 -14.45 9.98
N LYS A 137 3.44 -15.76 10.25
CA LYS A 137 4.30 -16.77 9.62
C LYS A 137 5.79 -16.36 9.61
N ASN A 138 6.31 -16.00 8.43
CA ASN A 138 7.73 -15.67 8.26
C ASN A 138 8.05 -14.18 8.36
N HIS A 139 7.06 -13.31 8.58
CA HIS A 139 7.26 -11.88 8.69
C HIS A 139 7.02 -11.36 10.11
N LYS A 140 7.91 -10.52 10.59
CA LYS A 140 7.74 -9.70 11.79
C LYS A 140 7.53 -8.25 11.40
N PHE A 141 6.52 -7.62 12.01
CA PHE A 141 6.03 -6.27 11.69
C PHE A 141 6.41 -5.32 12.82
N ASN A 142 6.87 -4.13 12.44
CA ASN A 142 7.39 -3.11 13.33
C ASN A 142 6.86 -1.74 12.94
N LYS A 143 6.77 -0.83 13.93
CA LYS A 143 6.50 0.58 13.71
C LYS A 143 7.76 1.36 14.06
N LEU A 144 8.32 2.07 13.09
CA LEU A 144 9.56 2.85 13.26
C LEU A 144 9.31 4.36 13.35
N ARG A 145 8.08 4.81 13.02
CA ARG A 145 7.75 6.25 13.00
C ARG A 145 6.31 6.51 13.40
#